data_774909b95aec28f20183c260d0587581
#
_entry.id   774909b95aec28f20183c260d0587581
#
_cell.length_a   1.000
_cell.length_b   1.000
_cell.length_c   1.000
_cell.angle_alpha   90.00
_cell.angle_beta   90.00
_cell.angle_gamma   90.00
#
_symmetry.space_group_name_H-M   'P 1'
#
loop_
_entity.id
_entity.type
_entity.pdbx_description
1 polymer ?
#
loop_
_entity_poly.entity_id
_entity_poly.type
_entity_poly.pdbx_seq_one_letter_code
_entity_poly.pdbx_strand_id
1 'polypeptide(L)'
;MGTPNAVVIAVIVMLALSLSRIHVVLSLAIGAFVGGLVAGMPLENVTDMSGEVTQIGIISAFNEGLKGGAQIALSYAMLGAFAMAITHSGLPQQLAGSIVRRLNQGQNSQTGEKAVKWLLLSIILVMGVMSQNVVPIHIAFIPMIVPPLLLVFNRLKIDRRLIACVITFGLVTTYMFLPYGFGAIFLNEILLGNIRTSGMEVKDINVMQAMAIPALGMVAGLLLALIHYRKPRLYQTNDIDTVDHQKAAEQPQPSAYRSMVAAIAIAVCFAIQLKYKDALVLGAMVGFAVFMMLGVINRNAANDVFGEGIKMMAMVGFIMIAAQGFAAVMKATGDIQPLVENSMAMFGGNKGMAAFVMLLVGLLVTMGIGSSFSTLPIITAIYVPLCISLGFSPLATVAIVGTAGALGDAGSPASDSTLGPTMGLNADGQHDHIRDSVIPTFIHYNIPLMIAGWIAAMVL
;
A
#
# COMPACT_ATOMS: atom_id res chain seq x y z
N MET A 1 9.23 -11.57 -38.94
CA MET A 1 8.67 -10.84 -37.78
C MET A 1 8.79 -11.79 -36.61
N GLY A 2 9.59 -11.47 -35.58
CA GLY A 2 9.71 -12.33 -34.40
C GLY A 2 8.34 -12.49 -33.72
N THR A 3 8.09 -13.64 -33.11
CA THR A 3 6.89 -13.87 -32.30
C THR A 3 6.82 -12.79 -31.23
N PRO A 4 5.66 -12.16 -31.01
CA PRO A 4 5.54 -11.14 -29.96
C PRO A 4 5.85 -11.78 -28.60
N ASN A 5 6.62 -11.08 -27.76
CA ASN A 5 7.02 -11.58 -26.46
C ASN A 5 5.77 -11.81 -25.56
N ALA A 6 5.60 -13.03 -25.09
CA ALA A 6 4.42 -13.44 -24.32
C ALA A 6 4.24 -12.67 -23.01
N VAL A 7 5.35 -12.29 -22.34
CA VAL A 7 5.31 -11.50 -21.11
C VAL A 7 4.74 -10.11 -21.37
N VAL A 8 5.18 -9.47 -22.47
CA VAL A 8 4.67 -8.14 -22.87
C VAL A 8 3.18 -8.19 -23.18
N ILE A 9 2.75 -9.20 -23.96
CA ILE A 9 1.32 -9.39 -24.29
C ILE A 9 0.49 -9.64 -23.03
N ALA A 10 0.96 -10.51 -22.14
CA ALA A 10 0.28 -10.79 -20.86
C ALA A 10 0.07 -9.52 -20.03
N VAL A 11 1.11 -8.69 -19.89
CA VAL A 11 1.06 -7.44 -19.14
C VAL A 11 0.12 -6.44 -19.81
N ILE A 12 0.19 -6.28 -21.14
CA ILE A 12 -0.71 -5.39 -21.89
C ILE A 12 -2.18 -5.81 -21.71
N VAL A 13 -2.48 -7.11 -21.84
CA VAL A 13 -3.84 -7.64 -21.66
C VAL A 13 -4.31 -7.40 -20.24
N MET A 14 -3.51 -7.73 -19.24
CA MET A 14 -3.82 -7.50 -17.82
C MET A 14 -4.11 -6.02 -17.54
N LEU A 15 -3.26 -5.11 -18.03
CA LEU A 15 -3.45 -3.67 -17.85
C LEU A 15 -4.70 -3.15 -18.57
N ALA A 16 -4.93 -3.57 -19.81
CA ALA A 16 -6.11 -3.16 -20.60
C ALA A 16 -7.41 -3.59 -19.91
N LEU A 17 -7.46 -4.81 -19.37
CA LEU A 17 -8.62 -5.31 -18.61
C LEU A 17 -8.81 -4.55 -17.31
N SER A 18 -7.73 -4.30 -16.55
CA SER A 18 -7.78 -3.55 -15.30
C SER A 18 -8.24 -2.10 -15.52
N LEU A 19 -7.71 -1.42 -16.54
CA LEU A 19 -8.15 -0.08 -16.94
C LEU A 19 -9.59 -0.04 -17.44
N SER A 20 -10.08 -1.14 -18.03
CA SER A 20 -11.48 -1.33 -18.41
C SER A 20 -12.41 -1.63 -17.22
N ARG A 21 -11.92 -1.45 -15.97
CA ARG A 21 -12.64 -1.71 -14.72
C ARG A 21 -13.00 -3.18 -14.48
N ILE A 22 -12.34 -4.11 -15.15
CA ILE A 22 -12.43 -5.53 -14.81
C ILE A 22 -11.62 -5.75 -13.54
N HIS A 23 -12.14 -6.60 -12.66
CA HIS A 23 -11.50 -6.88 -11.38
C HIS A 23 -10.05 -7.35 -11.55
N VAL A 24 -9.10 -6.77 -10.80
CA VAL A 24 -7.65 -7.01 -10.95
C VAL A 24 -7.29 -8.49 -10.85
N VAL A 25 -7.93 -9.25 -9.96
CA VAL A 25 -7.73 -10.71 -9.83
C VAL A 25 -8.03 -11.44 -11.15
N LEU A 26 -9.14 -11.08 -11.80
CA LEU A 26 -9.52 -11.66 -13.10
C LEU A 26 -8.57 -11.18 -14.21
N SER A 27 -8.18 -9.91 -14.19
CA SER A 27 -7.23 -9.34 -15.16
C SER A 27 -5.89 -10.05 -15.11
N LEU A 28 -5.39 -10.34 -13.90
CA LEU A 28 -4.16 -11.10 -13.68
C LEU A 28 -4.28 -12.55 -14.19
N ALA A 29 -5.37 -13.24 -13.86
CA ALA A 29 -5.59 -14.60 -14.31
C ALA A 29 -5.69 -14.66 -15.85
N ILE A 30 -6.53 -13.81 -16.46
CA ILE A 30 -6.70 -13.77 -17.92
C ILE A 30 -5.37 -13.41 -18.60
N GLY A 31 -4.64 -12.41 -18.07
CA GLY A 31 -3.32 -12.03 -18.58
C GLY A 31 -2.33 -13.19 -18.54
N ALA A 32 -2.29 -13.95 -17.44
CA ALA A 32 -1.44 -15.14 -17.32
C ALA A 32 -1.79 -16.21 -18.36
N PHE A 33 -3.07 -16.52 -18.53
CA PHE A 33 -3.52 -17.52 -19.51
C PHE A 33 -3.23 -17.07 -20.94
N VAL A 34 -3.52 -15.83 -21.30
CA VAL A 34 -3.20 -15.28 -22.64
C VAL A 34 -1.70 -15.32 -22.90
N GLY A 35 -0.88 -14.90 -21.93
CA GLY A 35 0.57 -14.96 -22.07
C GLY A 35 1.09 -16.38 -22.26
N GLY A 36 0.61 -17.34 -21.47
CA GLY A 36 0.96 -18.75 -21.62
C GLY A 36 0.58 -19.30 -23.00
N LEU A 37 -0.62 -18.98 -23.51
CA LEU A 37 -1.06 -19.38 -24.84
C LEU A 37 -0.22 -18.75 -25.96
N VAL A 38 0.14 -17.47 -25.84
CA VAL A 38 1.02 -16.77 -26.79
C VAL A 38 2.41 -17.40 -26.82
N ALA A 39 2.91 -17.86 -25.67
CA ALA A 39 4.17 -18.62 -25.59
C ALA A 39 4.08 -20.05 -26.13
N GLY A 40 2.89 -20.51 -26.53
CA GLY A 40 2.68 -21.88 -27.01
C GLY A 40 2.66 -22.92 -25.89
N MET A 41 2.43 -22.52 -24.62
CA MET A 41 2.31 -23.48 -23.51
C MET A 41 1.03 -24.30 -23.64
N PRO A 42 1.06 -25.61 -23.32
CA PRO A 42 -0.15 -26.41 -23.21
C PRO A 42 -0.99 -25.96 -22.02
N LEU A 43 -2.31 -26.20 -22.05
CA LEU A 43 -3.19 -25.90 -20.91
C LEU A 43 -2.88 -26.82 -19.73
N GLU A 44 -2.67 -28.09 -19.97
CA GLU A 44 -2.33 -29.12 -18.99
C GLU A 44 -0.91 -29.61 -19.19
N ASN A 45 -0.35 -30.24 -18.16
CA ASN A 45 0.99 -30.83 -18.25
C ASN A 45 1.03 -31.90 -19.34
N VAL A 46 2.07 -31.88 -20.15
CA VAL A 46 2.39 -32.96 -21.09
C VAL A 46 3.36 -33.92 -20.39
N THR A 47 2.97 -35.18 -20.31
CA THR A 47 3.80 -36.24 -19.73
C THR A 47 4.30 -37.21 -20.81
N ASP A 48 5.47 -37.75 -20.62
CA ASP A 48 6.01 -38.84 -21.48
C ASP A 48 5.41 -40.21 -21.09
N MET A 49 5.86 -41.24 -21.78
CA MET A 49 5.42 -42.63 -21.54
C MET A 49 5.84 -43.16 -20.13
N SER A 50 6.81 -42.50 -19.46
CA SER A 50 7.25 -42.84 -18.11
C SER A 50 6.44 -42.12 -17.03
N GLY A 51 5.58 -41.18 -17.43
CA GLY A 51 4.79 -40.36 -16.51
C GLY A 51 5.55 -39.11 -16.02
N GLU A 52 6.74 -38.81 -16.56
CA GLU A 52 7.45 -37.58 -16.25
C GLU A 52 6.87 -36.41 -17.05
N VAL A 53 6.77 -35.24 -16.35
CA VAL A 53 6.27 -34.00 -16.97
C VAL A 53 7.35 -33.45 -17.90
N THR A 54 7.10 -33.48 -19.19
CA THR A 54 8.00 -32.95 -20.25
C THR A 54 7.74 -31.47 -20.53
N GLN A 55 6.48 -31.02 -20.39
CA GLN A 55 6.09 -29.62 -20.47
C GLN A 55 5.10 -29.26 -19.38
N ILE A 56 5.36 -28.15 -18.69
CA ILE A 56 4.46 -27.62 -17.66
C ILE A 56 3.30 -26.90 -18.33
N GLY A 57 2.07 -27.26 -17.97
CA GLY A 57 0.87 -26.59 -18.45
C GLY A 57 0.58 -25.29 -17.72
N ILE A 58 -0.15 -24.39 -18.38
CA ILE A 58 -0.54 -23.07 -17.84
C ILE A 58 -1.27 -23.23 -16.51
N ILE A 59 -2.24 -24.17 -16.42
CA ILE A 59 -3.03 -24.41 -15.21
C ILE A 59 -2.12 -24.85 -14.06
N SER A 60 -1.19 -25.76 -14.32
CA SER A 60 -0.26 -26.24 -13.28
C SER A 60 0.69 -25.15 -12.81
N ALA A 61 1.28 -24.38 -13.74
CA ALA A 61 2.14 -23.25 -13.40
C ALA A 61 1.39 -22.20 -12.56
N PHE A 62 0.16 -21.84 -12.97
CA PHE A 62 -0.67 -20.89 -12.26
C PHE A 62 -0.99 -21.38 -10.84
N ASN A 63 -1.46 -22.61 -10.70
CA ASN A 63 -1.81 -23.21 -9.41
C ASN A 63 -0.61 -23.32 -8.46
N GLU A 64 0.58 -23.64 -8.98
CA GLU A 64 1.81 -23.65 -8.17
C GLU A 64 2.13 -22.26 -7.65
N GLY A 65 1.98 -21.23 -8.50
CA GLY A 65 2.16 -19.84 -8.09
C GLY A 65 1.21 -19.40 -6.98
N LEU A 66 -0.06 -19.84 -6.99
CA LEU A 66 -1.04 -19.48 -5.97
C LEU A 66 -0.56 -19.81 -4.55
N LYS A 67 0.21 -20.89 -4.36
CA LYS A 67 0.75 -21.32 -3.07
C LYS A 67 1.63 -20.24 -2.44
N GLY A 68 2.45 -19.55 -3.24
CA GLY A 68 3.31 -18.45 -2.76
C GLY A 68 2.54 -17.25 -2.19
N GLY A 69 1.33 -16.98 -2.71
CA GLY A 69 0.48 -15.87 -2.25
C GLY A 69 -0.32 -16.16 -0.98
N ALA A 70 -0.50 -17.43 -0.61
CA ALA A 70 -1.38 -17.81 0.48
C ALA A 70 -0.93 -17.30 1.86
N GLN A 71 0.37 -17.31 2.15
CA GLN A 71 0.93 -16.79 3.40
C GLN A 71 0.68 -15.29 3.53
N ILE A 72 0.89 -14.54 2.45
CA ILE A 72 0.67 -13.10 2.41
C ILE A 72 -0.82 -12.80 2.63
N ALA A 73 -1.70 -13.52 1.95
CA ALA A 73 -3.16 -13.37 2.10
C ALA A 73 -3.62 -13.63 3.54
N LEU A 74 -3.07 -14.67 4.20
CA LEU A 74 -3.35 -14.95 5.60
C LEU A 74 -2.89 -13.83 6.52
N SER A 75 -1.70 -13.25 6.27
CA SER A 75 -1.18 -12.10 7.02
C SER A 75 -2.14 -10.91 6.95
N TYR A 76 -2.66 -10.60 5.76
CA TYR A 76 -3.66 -9.53 5.57
C TYR A 76 -4.96 -9.83 6.29
N ALA A 77 -5.47 -11.06 6.17
CA ALA A 77 -6.70 -11.47 6.82
C ALA A 77 -6.62 -11.31 8.35
N MET A 78 -5.51 -11.75 8.95
CA MET A 78 -5.30 -11.65 10.40
C MET A 78 -5.11 -10.21 10.86
N LEU A 79 -4.37 -9.39 10.11
CA LEU A 79 -4.27 -7.96 10.39
C LEU A 79 -5.61 -7.25 10.29
N GLY A 80 -6.41 -7.57 9.28
CA GLY A 80 -7.76 -7.03 9.12
C GLY A 80 -8.65 -7.36 10.31
N ALA A 81 -8.63 -8.61 10.77
CA ALA A 81 -9.38 -9.03 11.96
C ALA A 81 -8.93 -8.26 13.22
N PHE A 82 -7.62 -8.12 13.42
CA PHE A 82 -7.06 -7.36 14.53
C PHE A 82 -7.42 -5.87 14.45
N ALA A 83 -7.35 -5.26 13.27
CA ALA A 83 -7.73 -3.87 13.03
C ALA A 83 -9.22 -3.64 13.36
N MET A 84 -10.11 -4.56 12.96
CA MET A 84 -11.52 -4.48 13.27
C MET A 84 -11.78 -4.60 14.78
N ALA A 85 -11.03 -5.45 15.48
CA ALA A 85 -11.10 -5.56 16.93
C ALA A 85 -10.73 -4.23 17.64
N ILE A 86 -9.70 -3.53 17.15
CA ILE A 86 -9.32 -2.20 17.65
C ILE A 86 -10.43 -1.17 17.36
N THR A 87 -10.99 -1.19 16.15
CA THR A 87 -12.11 -0.31 15.81
C THR A 87 -13.31 -0.56 16.72
N HIS A 88 -13.63 -1.82 16.99
CA HIS A 88 -14.72 -2.22 17.89
C HIS A 88 -14.48 -1.83 19.36
N SER A 89 -13.22 -1.60 19.77
CA SER A 89 -12.92 -1.13 21.13
C SER A 89 -13.35 0.31 21.41
N GLY A 90 -13.58 1.12 20.38
CA GLY A 90 -13.86 2.55 20.49
C GLY A 90 -12.60 3.42 20.73
N LEU A 91 -11.39 2.84 20.67
CA LEU A 91 -10.13 3.58 20.80
C LEU A 91 -9.99 4.71 19.79
N PRO A 92 -10.28 4.51 18.48
CA PRO A 92 -10.18 5.58 17.50
C PRO A 92 -11.08 6.78 17.81
N GLN A 93 -12.32 6.54 18.26
CA GLN A 93 -13.29 7.57 18.65
C GLN A 93 -12.80 8.36 19.88
N GLN A 94 -12.21 7.66 20.85
CA GLN A 94 -11.66 8.30 22.04
C GLN A 94 -10.48 9.21 21.72
N LEU A 95 -9.60 8.78 20.80
CA LEU A 95 -8.48 9.58 20.30
C LEU A 95 -8.99 10.84 19.59
N ALA A 96 -9.93 10.69 18.64
CA ALA A 96 -10.55 11.81 17.94
C ALA A 96 -11.18 12.82 18.88
N GLY A 97 -12.03 12.36 19.82
CA GLY A 97 -12.67 13.22 20.80
C GLY A 97 -11.68 13.92 21.74
N SER A 98 -10.55 13.28 22.06
CA SER A 98 -9.50 13.88 22.89
C SER A 98 -8.73 14.96 22.15
N ILE A 99 -8.47 14.76 20.86
CA ILE A 99 -7.82 15.74 19.98
C ILE A 99 -8.70 17.00 19.85
N VAL A 100 -9.99 16.80 19.51
CA VAL A 100 -10.94 17.92 19.36
C VAL A 100 -11.06 18.72 20.66
N ARG A 101 -11.15 18.07 21.82
CA ARG A 101 -11.22 18.75 23.12
C ARG A 101 -9.99 19.59 23.42
N ARG A 102 -8.78 19.06 23.18
CA ARG A 102 -7.53 19.80 23.41
C ARG A 102 -7.38 21.00 22.48
N LEU A 103 -7.81 20.85 21.21
CA LEU A 103 -7.78 21.95 20.24
C LEU A 103 -8.75 23.07 20.61
N ASN A 104 -9.94 22.75 21.12
CA ASN A 104 -10.91 23.76 21.56
C ASN A 104 -10.48 24.52 22.82
N GLN A 105 -9.63 23.93 23.66
CA GLN A 105 -9.12 24.58 24.90
C GLN A 105 -7.94 25.55 24.65
N GLY A 106 -7.22 25.44 23.52
CA GLY A 106 -6.00 26.20 23.22
C GLY A 106 -6.21 27.56 22.49
N GLN A 107 -7.45 28.03 22.29
CA GLN A 107 -7.79 29.04 21.27
C GLN A 107 -7.67 30.53 21.68
N ASN A 108 -6.98 30.91 22.74
CA ASN A 108 -7.08 32.30 23.24
C ASN A 108 -5.97 33.30 22.83
N SER A 109 -5.09 32.99 21.87
CA SER A 109 -4.11 33.98 21.37
C SER A 109 -3.63 33.72 19.94
N GLN A 110 -3.25 34.76 19.18
CA GLN A 110 -2.71 34.64 17.80
C GLN A 110 -1.41 33.81 17.73
N THR A 111 -0.62 33.78 18.79
CA THR A 111 0.55 32.88 18.91
C THR A 111 0.08 31.45 19.11
N GLY A 112 -1.07 31.23 19.72
CA GLY A 112 -1.73 29.94 19.88
C GLY A 112 -2.20 29.34 18.57
N GLU A 113 -2.74 30.12 17.63
CA GLU A 113 -3.26 29.61 16.34
C GLU A 113 -2.19 28.92 15.49
N LYS A 114 -0.99 29.52 15.40
CA LYS A 114 0.15 28.91 14.67
C LYS A 114 0.62 27.62 15.34
N ALA A 115 0.73 27.62 16.65
CA ALA A 115 1.11 26.44 17.43
C ALA A 115 0.06 25.32 17.29
N VAL A 116 -1.22 25.67 17.36
CA VAL A 116 -2.35 24.73 17.16
C VAL A 116 -2.34 24.14 15.75
N LYS A 117 -2.08 24.96 14.71
CA LYS A 117 -1.96 24.48 13.33
C LYS A 117 -0.85 23.43 13.18
N TRP A 118 0.34 23.72 13.70
CA TRP A 118 1.47 22.78 13.62
C TRP A 118 1.24 21.51 14.46
N LEU A 119 0.66 21.67 15.64
CA LEU A 119 0.27 20.53 16.49
C LEU A 119 -0.73 19.64 15.77
N LEU A 120 -1.75 20.23 15.13
CA LEU A 120 -2.77 19.50 14.37
C LEU A 120 -2.17 18.75 13.20
N LEU A 121 -1.31 19.39 12.38
CA LEU A 121 -0.61 18.74 11.28
C LEU A 121 0.28 17.59 11.77
N SER A 122 0.99 17.77 12.90
CA SER A 122 1.80 16.72 13.50
C SER A 122 0.96 15.55 14.00
N ILE A 123 -0.18 15.81 14.62
CA ILE A 123 -1.12 14.77 15.06
C ILE A 123 -1.65 13.98 13.86
N ILE A 124 -2.06 14.66 12.78
CA ILE A 124 -2.55 14.03 11.56
C ILE A 124 -1.45 13.18 10.91
N LEU A 125 -0.22 13.70 10.86
CA LEU A 125 0.93 12.94 10.37
C LEU A 125 1.17 11.67 11.18
N VAL A 126 1.23 11.79 12.51
CA VAL A 126 1.39 10.64 13.40
C VAL A 126 0.24 9.64 13.23
N MET A 127 -0.99 10.13 13.07
CA MET A 127 -2.14 9.28 12.80
C MET A 127 -1.99 8.53 11.47
N GLY A 128 -1.56 9.20 10.39
CA GLY A 128 -1.28 8.56 9.10
C GLY A 128 -0.25 7.45 9.23
N VAL A 129 0.87 7.74 9.92
CA VAL A 129 1.94 6.78 10.20
C VAL A 129 1.43 5.59 11.02
N MET A 130 0.70 5.85 12.09
CA MET A 130 0.18 4.81 12.99
C MET A 130 -0.88 3.94 12.32
N SER A 131 -1.77 4.55 11.53
CA SER A 131 -2.88 3.85 10.88
C SER A 131 -2.45 2.90 9.77
N GLN A 132 -1.27 3.10 9.20
CA GLN A 132 -0.72 2.20 8.18
C GLN A 132 0.21 1.14 8.78
N ASN A 133 1.07 1.52 9.71
CA ASN A 133 2.14 0.64 10.19
C ASN A 133 1.79 -0.13 11.46
N VAL A 134 1.13 0.51 12.41
CA VAL A 134 0.82 -0.12 13.70
C VAL A 134 -0.44 -0.96 13.59
N VAL A 135 -1.45 -0.39 12.95
CA VAL A 135 -2.73 -1.06 12.73
C VAL A 135 -3.27 -0.62 11.38
N PRO A 136 -3.37 -1.50 10.38
CA PRO A 136 -3.81 -1.14 9.04
C PRO A 136 -5.32 -0.87 8.99
N ILE A 137 -5.74 0.19 9.68
CA ILE A 137 -7.14 0.65 9.77
C ILE A 137 -7.39 1.96 9.02
N HIS A 138 -6.42 2.43 8.24
CA HIS A 138 -6.50 3.72 7.55
C HIS A 138 -7.78 3.88 6.72
N ILE A 139 -8.25 2.81 6.08
CA ILE A 139 -9.47 2.79 5.27
C ILE A 139 -10.70 3.17 6.11
N ALA A 140 -10.78 2.69 7.36
CA ALA A 140 -11.89 3.01 8.26
C ALA A 140 -11.61 4.24 9.14
N PHE A 141 -10.35 4.43 9.54
CA PHE A 141 -9.93 5.41 10.52
C PHE A 141 -9.94 6.85 9.99
N ILE A 142 -9.43 7.07 8.76
CA ILE A 142 -9.37 8.40 8.18
C ILE A 142 -10.76 8.98 7.95
N PRO A 143 -11.73 8.28 7.31
CA PRO A 143 -13.09 8.78 7.15
C PRO A 143 -13.83 9.01 8.46
N MET A 144 -13.38 8.42 9.57
CA MET A 144 -14.00 8.59 10.88
C MET A 144 -13.42 9.77 11.66
N ILE A 145 -12.10 10.02 11.57
CA ILE A 145 -11.43 11.05 12.36
C ILE A 145 -11.39 12.40 11.66
N VAL A 146 -11.24 12.42 10.35
CA VAL A 146 -11.06 13.67 9.61
C VAL A 146 -12.31 14.54 9.58
N PRO A 147 -13.56 14.02 9.38
CA PRO A 147 -14.76 14.85 9.35
C PRO A 147 -14.97 15.71 10.60
N PRO A 148 -14.86 15.20 11.85
CA PRO A 148 -14.96 16.02 13.05
C PRO A 148 -13.94 17.15 13.12
N LEU A 149 -12.78 16.99 12.47
CA LEU A 149 -11.72 18.00 12.44
C LEU A 149 -11.93 19.08 11.36
N LEU A 150 -12.88 18.89 10.42
CA LEU A 150 -13.13 19.86 9.35
C LEU A 150 -13.49 21.25 9.89
N LEU A 151 -14.27 21.34 10.97
CA LEU A 151 -14.58 22.60 11.63
C LEU A 151 -13.32 23.31 12.11
N VAL A 152 -12.38 22.56 12.68
CA VAL A 152 -11.10 23.11 13.14
C VAL A 152 -10.23 23.55 11.96
N PHE A 153 -10.17 22.76 10.88
CA PHE A 153 -9.45 23.13 9.66
C PHE A 153 -10.00 24.42 9.05
N ASN A 154 -11.34 24.54 8.98
CA ASN A 154 -12.02 25.73 8.47
C ASN A 154 -11.74 26.98 9.32
N ARG A 155 -11.83 26.86 10.66
CA ARG A 155 -11.50 27.96 11.58
C ARG A 155 -10.05 28.42 11.46
N LEU A 156 -9.11 27.48 11.35
CA LEU A 156 -7.67 27.76 11.17
C LEU A 156 -7.32 28.11 9.72
N LYS A 157 -8.31 28.12 8.82
CA LYS A 157 -8.16 28.40 7.38
C LYS A 157 -7.07 27.54 6.73
N ILE A 158 -6.96 26.27 7.16
CA ILE A 158 -5.97 25.34 6.62
C ILE A 158 -6.44 24.86 5.25
N ASP A 159 -5.55 24.91 4.26
CA ASP A 159 -5.83 24.33 2.95
C ASP A 159 -5.92 22.80 3.07
N ARG A 160 -7.07 22.23 2.73
CA ARG A 160 -7.31 20.78 2.84
C ARG A 160 -6.41 19.96 1.92
N ARG A 161 -5.86 20.55 0.84
CA ARG A 161 -4.85 19.91 -0.01
C ARG A 161 -3.58 19.59 0.79
N LEU A 162 -3.19 20.47 1.72
CA LEU A 162 -2.09 20.19 2.63
C LEU A 162 -2.41 19.00 3.54
N ILE A 163 -3.62 18.94 4.08
CA ILE A 163 -4.05 17.82 4.93
C ILE A 163 -4.01 16.50 4.14
N ALA A 164 -4.52 16.50 2.90
CA ALA A 164 -4.45 15.34 2.02
C ALA A 164 -2.99 14.90 1.81
N CYS A 165 -2.07 15.84 1.51
CA CYS A 165 -0.65 15.53 1.38
C CYS A 165 -0.05 14.96 2.66
N VAL A 166 -0.34 15.53 3.84
CA VAL A 166 0.19 15.06 5.13
C VAL A 166 -0.28 13.64 5.44
N ILE A 167 -1.56 13.34 5.21
CA ILE A 167 -2.10 11.99 5.42
C ILE A 167 -1.45 11.01 4.45
N THR A 168 -1.44 11.31 3.16
CA THR A 168 -0.84 10.45 2.12
C THR A 168 0.64 10.19 2.38
N PHE A 169 1.40 11.20 2.84
CA PHE A 169 2.78 11.02 3.27
C PHE A 169 2.90 9.98 4.38
N GLY A 170 2.10 10.12 5.43
CA GLY A 170 2.10 9.18 6.55
C GLY A 170 1.74 7.76 6.12
N LEU A 171 0.80 7.61 5.20
CA LEU A 171 0.40 6.32 4.66
C LEU A 171 1.52 5.69 3.82
N VAL A 172 1.95 6.35 2.75
CA VAL A 172 2.85 5.77 1.74
C VAL A 172 4.29 5.66 2.25
N THR A 173 4.86 6.74 2.81
CA THR A 173 6.25 6.76 3.22
C THR A 173 6.53 5.73 4.31
N THR A 174 5.56 5.49 5.16
CA THR A 174 5.73 4.58 6.29
C THR A 174 5.89 3.13 5.84
N TYR A 175 5.01 2.61 4.98
CA TYR A 175 5.10 1.22 4.56
C TYR A 175 6.27 0.97 3.60
N MET A 176 6.66 1.97 2.79
CA MET A 176 7.77 1.81 1.85
C MET A 176 9.16 1.93 2.48
N PHE A 177 9.26 2.35 3.74
CA PHE A 177 10.55 2.58 4.39
C PHE A 177 10.73 1.86 5.72
N LEU A 178 9.70 1.77 6.57
CA LEU A 178 9.78 1.17 7.90
C LEU A 178 9.39 -0.32 7.86
N PRO A 179 10.32 -1.25 8.10
CA PRO A 179 10.04 -2.69 8.06
C PRO A 179 9.35 -3.21 9.34
N TYR A 180 8.31 -2.54 9.79
CA TYR A 180 7.51 -2.90 10.96
C TYR A 180 6.03 -2.87 10.60
N GLY A 181 5.22 -3.72 11.24
CA GLY A 181 3.79 -3.81 11.00
C GLY A 181 3.47 -4.09 9.53
N PHE A 182 2.63 -3.27 8.93
CA PHE A 182 2.27 -3.40 7.50
C PHE A 182 3.47 -3.17 6.56
N GLY A 183 4.40 -2.29 6.94
CA GLY A 183 5.64 -2.08 6.19
C GLY A 183 6.54 -3.32 6.17
N ALA A 184 6.49 -4.17 7.20
CA ALA A 184 7.22 -5.44 7.18
C ALA A 184 6.70 -6.37 6.08
N ILE A 185 5.38 -6.44 5.89
CA ILE A 185 4.79 -7.23 4.79
C ILE A 185 5.24 -6.66 3.44
N PHE A 186 5.11 -5.35 3.25
CA PHE A 186 5.49 -4.72 1.98
C PHE A 186 6.97 -4.93 1.65
N LEU A 187 7.85 -4.63 2.60
CA LEU A 187 9.29 -4.63 2.36
C LEU A 187 9.89 -6.04 2.35
N ASN A 188 9.53 -6.90 3.31
CA ASN A 188 10.16 -8.20 3.45
C ASN A 188 9.47 -9.29 2.62
N GLU A 189 8.11 -9.34 2.67
CA GLU A 189 7.37 -10.41 2.01
C GLU A 189 7.11 -10.07 0.52
N ILE A 190 6.66 -8.85 0.23
CA ILE A 190 6.28 -8.48 -1.13
C ILE A 190 7.50 -8.03 -1.93
N LEU A 191 8.24 -7.03 -1.47
CA LEU A 191 9.36 -6.49 -2.23
C LEU A 191 10.53 -7.49 -2.30
N LEU A 192 11.16 -7.81 -1.16
CA LEU A 192 12.30 -8.73 -1.13
C LEU A 192 11.90 -10.15 -1.53
N GLY A 193 10.70 -10.60 -1.13
CA GLY A 193 10.18 -11.92 -1.50
C GLY A 193 10.05 -12.10 -3.01
N ASN A 194 9.43 -11.15 -3.71
CA ASN A 194 9.29 -11.21 -5.18
C ASN A 194 10.62 -11.02 -5.90
N ILE A 195 11.52 -10.16 -5.42
CA ILE A 195 12.87 -10.02 -5.99
C ILE A 195 13.63 -11.35 -5.92
N ARG A 196 13.56 -12.03 -4.77
CA ARG A 196 14.18 -13.35 -4.58
C ARG A 196 13.58 -14.40 -5.52
N THR A 197 12.27 -14.45 -5.62
CA THR A 197 11.56 -15.37 -6.53
C THR A 197 11.92 -15.09 -7.99
N SER A 198 12.20 -13.84 -8.34
CA SER A 198 12.62 -13.43 -9.69
C SER A 198 14.11 -13.67 -9.99
N GLY A 199 14.87 -14.25 -9.05
CA GLY A 199 16.21 -14.77 -9.29
C GLY A 199 17.38 -13.93 -8.76
N MET A 200 17.15 -12.93 -7.89
CA MET A 200 18.21 -12.14 -7.27
C MET A 200 18.33 -12.46 -5.78
N GLU A 201 19.55 -12.77 -5.31
CA GLU A 201 19.84 -12.96 -3.88
C GLU A 201 19.81 -11.62 -3.14
N VAL A 202 18.88 -11.54 -2.17
CA VAL A 202 18.63 -10.33 -1.34
C VAL A 202 18.60 -10.64 0.16
N LYS A 203 19.23 -11.76 0.58
CA LYS A 203 19.10 -12.29 1.94
C LYS A 203 19.67 -11.37 3.02
N ASP A 204 20.77 -10.66 2.71
CA ASP A 204 21.51 -9.82 3.67
C ASP A 204 21.33 -8.32 3.40
N ILE A 205 20.33 -7.95 2.60
CA ILE A 205 20.11 -6.55 2.24
C ILE A 205 19.35 -5.83 3.35
N ASN A 206 19.91 -4.70 3.78
CA ASN A 206 19.19 -3.73 4.59
C ASN A 206 18.22 -2.94 3.71
N VAL A 207 16.95 -3.32 3.74
CA VAL A 207 15.90 -2.69 2.91
C VAL A 207 15.71 -1.21 3.23
N MET A 208 15.94 -0.77 4.47
CA MET A 208 15.88 0.65 4.83
C MET A 208 17.01 1.43 4.15
N GLN A 209 18.21 0.84 4.01
CA GLN A 209 19.31 1.47 3.29
C GLN A 209 18.98 1.64 1.80
N ALA A 210 18.39 0.63 1.16
CA ALA A 210 17.96 0.70 -0.23
C ALA A 210 16.88 1.76 -0.45
N MET A 211 15.91 1.85 0.45
CA MET A 211 14.76 2.75 0.35
C MET A 211 14.99 4.13 0.99
N ALA A 212 16.18 4.41 1.56
CA ALA A 212 16.45 5.68 2.24
C ALA A 212 16.37 6.89 1.29
N ILE A 213 16.99 6.81 0.12
CA ILE A 213 16.98 7.90 -0.86
C ILE A 213 15.55 8.12 -1.41
N PRO A 214 14.80 7.09 -1.83
CA PRO A 214 13.39 7.24 -2.16
C PRO A 214 12.54 7.87 -1.04
N ALA A 215 12.74 7.45 0.21
CA ALA A 215 12.03 8.02 1.36
C ALA A 215 12.37 9.51 1.58
N LEU A 216 13.62 9.92 1.36
CA LEU A 216 14.02 11.34 1.37
C LEU A 216 13.32 12.14 0.26
N GLY A 217 13.04 11.52 -0.90
CA GLY A 217 12.21 12.12 -1.95
C GLY A 217 10.81 12.43 -1.45
N MET A 218 10.18 11.52 -0.70
CA MET A 218 8.88 11.74 -0.07
C MET A 218 8.94 12.87 0.97
N VAL A 219 9.99 12.92 1.81
CA VAL A 219 10.18 14.01 2.77
C VAL A 219 10.33 15.36 2.06
N ALA A 220 11.13 15.43 1.00
CA ALA A 220 11.25 16.64 0.18
C ALA A 220 9.89 17.06 -0.39
N GLY A 221 9.09 16.13 -0.87
CA GLY A 221 7.73 16.35 -1.34
C GLY A 221 6.81 16.92 -0.26
N LEU A 222 6.86 16.40 0.96
CA LEU A 222 6.10 16.94 2.10
C LEU A 222 6.52 18.38 2.42
N LEU A 223 7.82 18.67 2.43
CA LEU A 223 8.32 20.02 2.68
C LEU A 223 7.84 20.99 1.59
N LEU A 224 7.87 20.57 0.32
CA LEU A 224 7.34 21.36 -0.79
C LEU A 224 5.83 21.60 -0.64
N ALA A 225 5.05 20.60 -0.22
CA ALA A 225 3.61 20.74 0.02
C ALA A 225 3.32 21.73 1.17
N LEU A 226 4.10 21.67 2.26
CA LEU A 226 4.01 22.61 3.40
C LEU A 226 4.27 24.06 2.97
N ILE A 227 5.22 24.28 2.06
CA ILE A 227 5.52 25.61 1.52
C ILE A 227 4.45 26.07 0.53
N HIS A 228 4.02 25.20 -0.37
CA HIS A 228 3.07 25.51 -1.45
C HIS A 228 1.68 25.84 -0.90
N TYR A 229 1.16 25.01 0.02
CA TYR A 229 -0.18 25.15 0.59
C TYR A 229 -0.20 25.91 1.93
N ARG A 230 0.80 26.76 2.20
CA ARG A 230 0.87 27.58 3.42
C ARG A 230 -0.17 28.68 3.49
N LYS A 231 -0.68 29.14 2.32
CA LYS A 231 -1.66 30.22 2.23
C LYS A 231 -3.00 29.77 2.80
N PRO A 232 -3.71 30.64 3.54
CA PRO A 232 -5.04 30.32 4.05
C PRO A 232 -6.04 30.13 2.91
N ARG A 233 -6.89 29.11 3.02
CA ARG A 233 -8.03 28.86 2.12
C ARG A 233 -9.33 28.89 2.92
N LEU A 234 -10.32 29.60 2.41
CA LEU A 234 -11.64 29.70 3.04
C LEU A 234 -12.55 28.60 2.53
N TYR A 235 -13.32 28.01 3.43
CA TYR A 235 -14.37 27.03 3.16
C TYR A 235 -15.67 27.53 3.75
N GLN A 236 -16.79 27.20 3.13
CA GLN A 236 -18.11 27.57 3.66
C GLN A 236 -18.37 26.80 4.95
N THR A 237 -18.82 27.48 5.98
CA THR A 237 -19.33 26.87 7.20
C THR A 237 -20.80 26.55 6.96
N ASN A 238 -21.08 25.46 6.26
CA ASN A 238 -22.42 24.89 6.25
C ASN A 238 -22.64 24.19 7.60
N ASP A 239 -23.85 24.27 8.14
CA ASP A 239 -24.23 23.57 9.37
C ASP A 239 -24.00 22.07 9.21
N ILE A 240 -22.81 21.61 9.64
CA ILE A 240 -22.42 20.18 9.64
C ILE A 240 -23.20 19.43 10.74
N ASP A 241 -24.07 20.13 11.47
CA ASP A 241 -24.83 19.59 12.61
C ASP A 241 -25.86 18.52 12.25
N THR A 242 -26.04 18.17 10.95
CA THR A 242 -27.11 17.23 10.55
C THR A 242 -26.63 15.95 9.85
N VAL A 243 -25.34 15.78 9.55
CA VAL A 243 -24.84 14.57 8.90
C VAL A 243 -24.24 13.62 9.93
N ASP A 244 -24.94 12.53 10.17
CA ASP A 244 -24.47 11.31 10.81
C ASP A 244 -24.48 11.19 12.37
N HIS A 245 -25.35 11.87 13.11
CA HIS A 245 -25.67 11.39 14.47
C HIS A 245 -26.34 10.00 14.49
N GLN A 246 -26.92 9.53 13.38
CA GLN A 246 -27.59 8.23 13.32
C GLN A 246 -26.64 7.04 13.18
N LYS A 247 -25.51 7.18 12.43
CA LYS A 247 -24.50 6.10 12.33
C LYS A 247 -23.54 6.04 13.52
N ALA A 248 -23.37 7.17 14.24
CA ALA A 248 -22.59 7.21 15.49
C ALA A 248 -23.29 6.50 16.67
N ALA A 249 -24.60 6.32 16.61
CA ALA A 249 -25.38 5.69 17.68
C ALA A 249 -25.23 4.15 17.75
N GLU A 250 -24.77 3.50 16.66
CA GLU A 250 -24.56 2.04 16.62
C GLU A 250 -23.15 1.61 17.05
N GLN A 251 -22.22 2.58 17.28
CA GLN A 251 -20.86 2.25 17.68
C GLN A 251 -20.72 2.14 19.21
N PRO A 252 -19.89 1.20 19.71
CA PRO A 252 -19.69 1.03 21.15
C PRO A 252 -19.20 2.32 21.80
N GLN A 253 -19.85 2.74 22.89
CA GLN A 253 -19.46 3.93 23.64
C GLN A 253 -17.99 3.84 24.07
N PRO A 254 -17.18 4.90 23.87
CA PRO A 254 -15.78 4.89 24.27
C PRO A 254 -15.66 4.72 25.79
N SER A 255 -15.00 3.64 26.20
CA SER A 255 -14.72 3.34 27.61
C SER A 255 -13.21 3.31 27.85
N ALA A 256 -12.75 3.90 28.94
CA ALA A 256 -11.34 3.87 29.33
C ALA A 256 -10.79 2.44 29.42
N TYR A 257 -11.60 1.50 29.94
CA TYR A 257 -11.24 0.09 30.01
C TYR A 257 -11.02 -0.51 28.62
N ARG A 258 -11.95 -0.30 27.67
CA ARG A 258 -11.85 -0.83 26.31
C ARG A 258 -10.61 -0.27 25.58
N SER A 259 -10.32 1.01 25.76
CA SER A 259 -9.13 1.65 25.19
C SER A 259 -7.83 1.15 25.80
N MET A 260 -7.83 0.88 27.11
CA MET A 260 -6.68 0.26 27.79
C MET A 260 -6.42 -1.15 27.25
N VAL A 261 -7.47 -1.95 27.07
CA VAL A 261 -7.36 -3.29 26.48
C VAL A 261 -6.81 -3.21 25.04
N ALA A 262 -7.28 -2.24 24.24
CA ALA A 262 -6.76 -2.02 22.89
C ALA A 262 -5.26 -1.66 22.91
N ALA A 263 -4.83 -0.79 23.83
CA ALA A 263 -3.43 -0.45 23.99
C ALA A 263 -2.57 -1.67 24.39
N ILE A 264 -3.06 -2.50 25.31
CA ILE A 264 -2.40 -3.76 25.69
C ILE A 264 -2.31 -4.71 24.49
N ALA A 265 -3.40 -4.91 23.76
CA ALA A 265 -3.42 -5.79 22.57
C ALA A 265 -2.42 -5.34 21.49
N ILE A 266 -2.35 -4.03 21.24
CA ILE A 266 -1.38 -3.44 20.33
C ILE A 266 0.04 -3.68 20.85
N ALA A 267 0.32 -3.43 22.12
CA ALA A 267 1.63 -3.63 22.72
C ALA A 267 2.07 -5.09 22.65
N VAL A 268 1.18 -6.04 22.93
CA VAL A 268 1.44 -7.49 22.84
C VAL A 268 1.73 -7.89 21.40
N CYS A 269 0.92 -7.43 20.44
CA CYS A 269 1.13 -7.70 19.01
C CYS A 269 2.53 -7.22 18.57
N PHE A 270 2.92 -6.00 18.95
CA PHE A 270 4.25 -5.44 18.66
C PHE A 270 5.38 -6.21 19.35
N ALA A 271 5.23 -6.54 20.62
CA ALA A 271 6.25 -7.29 21.37
C ALA A 271 6.55 -8.65 20.71
N ILE A 272 5.51 -9.32 20.21
CA ILE A 272 5.68 -10.59 19.47
C ILE A 272 6.46 -10.35 18.18
N GLN A 273 6.12 -9.32 17.41
CA GLN A 273 6.80 -9.00 16.15
C GLN A 273 8.25 -8.57 16.35
N LEU A 274 8.56 -7.86 17.43
CA LEU A 274 9.94 -7.46 17.76
C LEU A 274 10.79 -8.66 18.21
N LYS A 275 10.18 -9.64 18.89
CA LYS A 275 10.90 -10.80 19.44
C LYS A 275 11.10 -11.91 18.42
N TYR A 276 10.14 -12.12 17.53
CA TYR A 276 10.16 -13.23 16.57
C TYR A 276 10.06 -12.67 15.14
N LYS A 277 11.03 -13.09 14.29
CA LYS A 277 10.97 -12.75 12.86
C LYS A 277 9.73 -13.38 12.22
N ASP A 278 9.10 -12.65 11.31
CA ASP A 278 7.96 -13.08 10.50
C ASP A 278 6.72 -13.50 11.33
N ALA A 279 6.63 -13.04 12.57
CA ALA A 279 5.54 -13.39 13.50
C ALA A 279 4.32 -12.45 13.42
N LEU A 280 4.11 -11.77 12.28
CA LEU A 280 3.01 -10.81 12.12
C LEU A 280 1.64 -11.48 12.28
N VAL A 281 1.44 -12.64 11.65
CA VAL A 281 0.21 -13.43 11.77
C VAL A 281 -0.05 -13.80 13.23
N LEU A 282 0.99 -14.33 13.90
CA LEU A 282 0.89 -14.72 15.31
C LEU A 282 0.59 -13.51 16.20
N GLY A 283 1.28 -12.39 15.98
CA GLY A 283 1.07 -11.15 16.73
C GLY A 283 -0.36 -10.64 16.60
N ALA A 284 -0.90 -10.61 15.38
CA ALA A 284 -2.27 -10.20 15.12
C ALA A 284 -3.30 -11.14 15.76
N MET A 285 -3.08 -12.47 15.66
CA MET A 285 -3.97 -13.46 16.29
C MET A 285 -3.98 -13.34 17.82
N VAL A 286 -2.81 -13.22 18.44
CA VAL A 286 -2.70 -13.04 19.90
C VAL A 286 -3.31 -11.70 20.32
N GLY A 287 -3.07 -10.62 19.56
CA GLY A 287 -3.71 -9.33 19.79
C GLY A 287 -5.23 -9.42 19.74
N PHE A 288 -5.80 -10.12 18.76
CA PHE A 288 -7.24 -10.37 18.67
C PHE A 288 -7.74 -11.19 19.88
N ALA A 289 -7.00 -12.24 20.26
CA ALA A 289 -7.34 -13.08 21.43
C ALA A 289 -7.36 -12.27 22.75
N VAL A 290 -6.49 -11.28 22.92
CA VAL A 290 -6.49 -10.38 24.08
C VAL A 290 -7.84 -9.63 24.21
N PHE A 291 -8.43 -9.15 23.11
CA PHE A 291 -9.76 -8.51 23.15
C PHE A 291 -10.86 -9.47 23.60
N MET A 292 -10.77 -10.74 23.20
CA MET A 292 -11.73 -11.76 23.63
C MET A 292 -11.53 -12.15 25.10
N MET A 293 -10.29 -12.38 25.53
CA MET A 293 -9.96 -12.81 26.89
C MET A 293 -10.31 -11.74 27.92
N LEU A 294 -10.11 -10.46 27.57
CA LEU A 294 -10.45 -9.33 28.44
C LEU A 294 -11.88 -8.81 28.24
N GLY A 295 -12.73 -9.55 27.51
CA GLY A 295 -14.17 -9.30 27.42
C GLY A 295 -14.60 -8.04 26.64
N VAL A 296 -13.70 -7.43 25.88
CA VAL A 296 -14.05 -6.29 25.00
C VAL A 296 -14.86 -6.77 23.80
N ILE A 297 -14.53 -7.94 23.29
CA ILE A 297 -15.30 -8.65 22.27
C ILE A 297 -15.87 -9.91 22.91
N ASN A 298 -17.19 -10.00 22.98
CA ASN A 298 -17.84 -11.18 23.51
C ASN A 298 -17.78 -12.34 22.48
N ARG A 299 -17.95 -13.57 22.94
CA ARG A 299 -17.83 -14.77 22.10
C ARG A 299 -18.81 -14.77 20.91
N ASN A 300 -19.98 -14.19 21.10
CA ASN A 300 -21.02 -14.16 20.04
C ASN A 300 -20.66 -13.14 18.94
N ALA A 301 -20.06 -12.00 19.29
CA ALA A 301 -19.63 -11.00 18.33
C ALA A 301 -18.24 -11.29 17.72
N ALA A 302 -17.48 -12.22 18.31
CA ALA A 302 -16.09 -12.48 17.85
C ALA A 302 -16.03 -12.92 16.39
N ASN A 303 -16.95 -13.80 15.96
CA ASN A 303 -17.00 -14.29 14.59
C ASN A 303 -17.35 -13.16 13.60
N ASP A 304 -18.27 -12.27 13.98
CA ASP A 304 -18.69 -11.16 13.12
C ASP A 304 -17.55 -10.14 12.97
N VAL A 305 -16.93 -9.72 14.09
CA VAL A 305 -15.78 -8.79 14.08
C VAL A 305 -14.59 -9.37 13.30
N PHE A 306 -14.31 -10.65 13.50
CA PHE A 306 -13.26 -11.36 12.77
C PHE A 306 -13.57 -11.43 11.28
N GLY A 307 -14.81 -11.80 10.93
CA GLY A 307 -15.25 -11.90 9.54
C GLY A 307 -15.27 -10.56 8.82
N GLU A 308 -15.69 -9.48 9.47
CA GLU A 308 -15.63 -8.12 8.91
C GLU A 308 -14.19 -7.67 8.65
N GLY A 309 -13.28 -7.97 9.57
CA GLY A 309 -11.87 -7.67 9.40
C GLY A 309 -11.24 -8.42 8.21
N ILE A 310 -11.55 -9.71 8.06
CA ILE A 310 -11.14 -10.49 6.89
C ILE A 310 -11.71 -9.88 5.61
N LYS A 311 -12.99 -9.57 5.55
CA LYS A 311 -13.64 -8.96 4.37
C LYS A 311 -12.96 -7.66 3.96
N MET A 312 -12.55 -6.83 4.91
CA MET A 312 -11.84 -5.58 4.66
C MET A 312 -10.52 -5.78 3.90
N MET A 313 -9.79 -6.88 4.20
CA MET A 313 -8.49 -7.17 3.62
C MET A 313 -8.52 -8.26 2.53
N ALA A 314 -9.65 -8.93 2.32
CA ALA A 314 -9.76 -10.06 1.41
C ALA A 314 -9.33 -9.72 -0.02
N MET A 315 -9.73 -8.54 -0.51
CA MET A 315 -9.38 -8.07 -1.86
C MET A 315 -7.86 -8.09 -2.08
N VAL A 316 -7.10 -7.50 -1.16
CA VAL A 316 -5.63 -7.44 -1.26
C VAL A 316 -5.05 -8.84 -1.22
N GLY A 317 -5.55 -9.70 -0.32
CA GLY A 317 -5.13 -11.09 -0.24
C GLY A 317 -5.32 -11.85 -1.56
N PHE A 318 -6.51 -11.76 -2.18
CA PHE A 318 -6.79 -12.40 -3.47
C PHE A 318 -5.94 -11.84 -4.62
N ILE A 319 -5.68 -10.54 -4.64
CA ILE A 319 -4.78 -9.94 -5.62
C ILE A 319 -3.38 -10.53 -5.49
N MET A 320 -2.85 -10.65 -4.27
CA MET A 320 -1.52 -11.21 -4.04
C MET A 320 -1.43 -12.68 -4.48
N ILE A 321 -2.45 -13.49 -4.18
CA ILE A 321 -2.52 -14.87 -4.65
C ILE A 321 -2.49 -14.94 -6.19
N ALA A 322 -3.38 -14.17 -6.85
CA ALA A 322 -3.46 -14.17 -8.33
C ALA A 322 -2.18 -13.65 -8.99
N ALA A 323 -1.53 -12.63 -8.38
CA ALA A 323 -0.28 -12.07 -8.89
C ALA A 323 0.87 -13.07 -8.84
N GLN A 324 0.95 -13.91 -7.81
CA GLN A 324 1.95 -15.00 -7.76
C GLN A 324 1.67 -16.08 -8.82
N GLY A 325 0.39 -16.39 -9.08
CA GLY A 325 -0.01 -17.26 -10.18
C GLY A 325 0.41 -16.69 -11.54
N PHE A 326 0.17 -15.40 -11.78
CA PHE A 326 0.61 -14.68 -12.98
C PHE A 326 2.14 -14.78 -13.15
N ALA A 327 2.91 -14.44 -12.11
CA ALA A 327 4.37 -14.47 -12.15
C ALA A 327 4.91 -15.87 -12.44
N ALA A 328 4.31 -16.92 -11.87
CA ALA A 328 4.71 -18.30 -12.12
C ALA A 328 4.50 -18.71 -13.58
N VAL A 329 3.37 -18.35 -14.19
CA VAL A 329 3.13 -18.59 -15.63
C VAL A 329 4.13 -17.82 -16.48
N MET A 330 4.36 -16.52 -16.19
CA MET A 330 5.34 -15.70 -16.94
C MET A 330 6.74 -16.31 -16.88
N LYS A 331 7.15 -16.83 -15.73
CA LYS A 331 8.43 -17.56 -15.59
C LYS A 331 8.46 -18.84 -16.44
N ALA A 332 7.35 -19.57 -16.47
CA ALA A 332 7.25 -20.82 -17.23
C ALA A 332 7.23 -20.60 -18.76
N THR A 333 6.83 -19.42 -19.26
CA THR A 333 6.88 -19.11 -20.70
C THR A 333 8.29 -19.13 -21.29
N GLY A 334 9.32 -18.84 -20.47
CA GLY A 334 10.70 -18.67 -20.94
C GLY A 334 10.96 -17.33 -21.66
N ASP A 335 9.94 -16.50 -21.89
CA ASP A 335 10.05 -15.26 -22.68
C ASP A 335 10.63 -14.07 -21.90
N ILE A 336 10.92 -14.23 -20.60
CA ILE A 336 11.57 -13.19 -19.80
C ILE A 336 12.97 -12.89 -20.33
N GLN A 337 13.77 -13.92 -20.64
CA GLN A 337 15.14 -13.73 -21.13
C GLN A 337 15.21 -13.00 -22.48
N PRO A 338 14.44 -13.38 -23.51
CA PRO A 338 14.37 -12.61 -24.76
C PRO A 338 13.90 -11.16 -24.56
N LEU A 339 12.98 -10.91 -23.63
CA LEU A 339 12.54 -9.54 -23.29
C LEU A 339 13.70 -8.71 -22.74
N VAL A 340 14.49 -9.28 -21.84
CA VAL A 340 15.67 -8.63 -21.25
C VAL A 340 16.70 -8.30 -22.32
N GLU A 341 17.04 -9.24 -23.20
CA GLU A 341 18.02 -9.05 -24.27
C GLU A 341 17.60 -7.94 -25.25
N ASN A 342 16.33 -7.94 -25.67
CA ASN A 342 15.79 -6.89 -26.53
C ASN A 342 15.79 -5.51 -25.82
N SER A 343 15.45 -5.48 -24.53
CA SER A 343 15.48 -4.25 -23.74
C SER A 343 16.90 -3.71 -23.59
N MET A 344 17.89 -4.58 -23.36
CA MET A 344 19.30 -4.19 -23.30
C MET A 344 19.78 -3.56 -24.62
N ALA A 345 19.41 -4.16 -25.75
CA ALA A 345 19.75 -3.62 -27.08
C ALA A 345 19.11 -2.23 -27.27
N MET A 346 17.87 -2.03 -26.81
CA MET A 346 17.16 -0.75 -26.91
C MET A 346 17.80 0.34 -26.03
N PHE A 347 18.27 0.01 -24.84
CA PHE A 347 18.90 0.97 -23.94
C PHE A 347 20.39 1.20 -24.23
N GLY A 348 21.00 0.42 -25.10
CA GLY A 348 22.43 0.53 -25.43
C GLY A 348 23.36 0.41 -24.23
N GLY A 349 22.95 -0.32 -23.18
CA GLY A 349 23.68 -0.46 -21.92
C GLY A 349 23.60 0.76 -20.99
N ASN A 350 22.81 1.80 -21.31
CA ASN A 350 22.66 3.00 -20.48
C ASN A 350 21.77 2.71 -19.27
N LYS A 351 22.41 2.47 -18.12
CA LYS A 351 21.74 2.23 -16.83
C LYS A 351 20.77 3.35 -16.41
N GLY A 352 21.16 4.61 -16.63
CA GLY A 352 20.35 5.76 -16.26
C GLY A 352 19.03 5.81 -17.03
N MET A 353 19.08 5.56 -18.34
CA MET A 353 17.87 5.49 -19.17
C MET A 353 17.00 4.30 -18.79
N ALA A 354 17.59 3.13 -18.58
CA ALA A 354 16.86 1.94 -18.17
C ALA A 354 16.15 2.13 -16.83
N ALA A 355 16.84 2.67 -15.82
CA ALA A 355 16.24 2.97 -14.52
C ALA A 355 15.10 3.98 -14.64
N PHE A 356 15.27 5.04 -15.43
CA PHE A 356 14.21 6.04 -15.64
C PHE A 356 12.97 5.42 -16.29
N VAL A 357 13.15 4.61 -17.33
CA VAL A 357 12.03 3.93 -18.01
C VAL A 357 11.33 2.93 -17.09
N MET A 358 12.09 2.14 -16.31
CA MET A 358 11.51 1.22 -15.33
C MET A 358 10.66 1.98 -14.28
N LEU A 359 11.14 3.11 -13.77
CA LEU A 359 10.39 3.93 -12.83
C LEU A 359 9.14 4.54 -13.47
N LEU A 360 9.24 5.03 -14.71
CA LEU A 360 8.11 5.60 -15.45
C LEU A 360 7.04 4.56 -15.75
N VAL A 361 7.45 3.37 -16.20
CA VAL A 361 6.52 2.25 -16.45
C VAL A 361 5.90 1.79 -15.15
N GLY A 362 6.68 1.68 -14.07
CA GLY A 362 6.16 1.37 -12.73
C GLY A 362 5.10 2.35 -12.26
N LEU A 363 5.34 3.66 -12.44
CA LEU A 363 4.36 4.71 -12.17
C LEU A 363 3.05 4.48 -12.94
N LEU A 364 3.12 4.25 -14.25
CA LEU A 364 1.93 4.06 -15.10
C LEU A 364 1.15 2.81 -14.71
N VAL A 365 1.85 1.70 -14.42
CA VAL A 365 1.25 0.43 -14.00
C VAL A 365 0.55 0.60 -12.64
N THR A 366 1.24 1.20 -11.66
CA THR A 366 0.68 1.40 -10.31
C THR A 366 -0.50 2.37 -10.34
N MET A 367 -0.42 3.44 -11.13
CA MET A 367 -1.57 4.35 -11.31
C MET A 367 -2.79 3.65 -11.91
N GLY A 368 -2.57 2.73 -12.86
CA GLY A 368 -3.65 1.98 -13.50
C GLY A 368 -4.30 0.96 -12.58
N ILE A 369 -3.50 0.28 -11.76
CA ILE A 369 -3.96 -0.76 -10.82
C ILE A 369 -4.45 -0.14 -9.49
N GLY A 370 -3.89 0.99 -9.08
CA GLY A 370 -4.24 1.69 -7.84
C GLY A 370 -3.66 1.05 -6.57
N SER A 371 -2.68 0.14 -6.70
CA SER A 371 -2.11 -0.57 -5.55
C SER A 371 -0.65 -0.97 -5.77
N SER A 372 0.24 -0.51 -4.89
CA SER A 372 1.65 -0.91 -4.86
C SER A 372 1.82 -2.41 -4.66
N PHE A 373 0.96 -3.01 -3.83
CA PHE A 373 1.04 -4.42 -3.47
C PHE A 373 0.74 -5.35 -4.64
N SER A 374 -0.16 -4.94 -5.52
CA SER A 374 -0.51 -5.68 -6.74
C SER A 374 0.52 -5.47 -7.85
N THR A 375 1.16 -4.31 -7.89
CA THR A 375 2.12 -3.93 -8.94
C THR A 375 3.45 -4.65 -8.76
N LEU A 376 3.98 -4.77 -7.55
CA LEU A 376 5.31 -5.33 -7.28
C LEU A 376 5.52 -6.73 -7.84
N PRO A 377 4.62 -7.72 -7.61
CA PRO A 377 4.80 -9.06 -8.17
C PRO A 377 4.88 -9.07 -9.71
N ILE A 378 4.18 -8.14 -10.35
CA ILE A 378 4.14 -8.02 -11.81
C ILE A 378 5.46 -7.46 -12.35
N ILE A 379 5.88 -6.31 -11.80
CA ILE A 379 7.07 -5.63 -12.32
C ILE A 379 8.37 -6.36 -11.97
N THR A 380 8.45 -7.05 -10.84
CA THR A 380 9.66 -7.79 -10.43
C THR A 380 10.04 -8.88 -11.42
N ALA A 381 9.05 -9.56 -12.01
CA ALA A 381 9.30 -10.60 -12.99
C ALA A 381 10.08 -10.09 -14.22
N ILE A 382 9.95 -8.79 -14.54
CA ILE A 382 10.61 -8.13 -15.66
C ILE A 382 11.84 -7.36 -15.18
N TYR A 383 11.70 -6.55 -14.11
CA TYR A 383 12.75 -5.61 -13.70
C TYR A 383 13.95 -6.31 -13.08
N VAL A 384 13.76 -7.39 -12.34
CA VAL A 384 14.87 -8.08 -11.68
C VAL A 384 15.84 -8.70 -12.69
N PRO A 385 15.40 -9.52 -13.67
CA PRO A 385 16.28 -10.00 -14.73
C PRO A 385 16.95 -8.88 -15.51
N LEU A 386 16.22 -7.79 -15.80
CA LEU A 386 16.78 -6.63 -16.51
C LEU A 386 17.84 -5.91 -15.66
N CYS A 387 17.64 -5.73 -14.36
CA CYS A 387 18.63 -5.16 -13.45
C CYS A 387 19.89 -6.03 -13.37
N ILE A 388 19.74 -7.35 -13.28
CA ILE A 388 20.87 -8.29 -13.26
C ILE A 388 21.70 -8.14 -14.54
N SER A 389 21.06 -8.14 -15.70
CA SER A 389 21.75 -8.08 -17.01
C SER A 389 22.40 -6.72 -17.26
N LEU A 390 21.83 -5.63 -16.75
CA LEU A 390 22.42 -4.29 -16.81
C LEU A 390 23.50 -4.07 -15.73
N GLY A 391 23.72 -5.03 -14.83
CA GLY A 391 24.72 -4.96 -13.77
C GLY A 391 24.40 -3.95 -12.67
N PHE A 392 23.11 -3.77 -12.34
CA PHE A 392 22.74 -3.06 -11.14
C PHE A 392 23.06 -3.88 -9.88
N SER A 393 23.45 -3.21 -8.81
CA SER A 393 23.65 -3.87 -7.53
C SER A 393 22.31 -4.39 -6.96
N PRO A 394 22.32 -5.35 -6.05
CA PRO A 394 21.10 -5.76 -5.35
C PRO A 394 20.41 -4.61 -4.59
N LEU A 395 21.17 -3.68 -3.99
CA LEU A 395 20.61 -2.49 -3.33
C LEU A 395 19.91 -1.56 -4.33
N ALA A 396 20.57 -1.28 -5.47
CA ALA A 396 19.97 -0.47 -6.54
C ALA A 396 18.70 -1.14 -7.10
N THR A 397 18.72 -2.45 -7.29
CA THR A 397 17.54 -3.20 -7.76
C THR A 397 16.38 -3.10 -6.77
N VAL A 398 16.64 -3.27 -5.47
CA VAL A 398 15.60 -3.09 -4.43
C VAL A 398 15.06 -1.66 -4.46
N ALA A 399 15.93 -0.65 -4.60
CA ALA A 399 15.51 0.75 -4.71
C ALA A 399 14.66 1.02 -5.95
N ILE A 400 15.05 0.51 -7.13
CA ILE A 400 14.28 0.66 -8.39
C ILE A 400 12.90 0.02 -8.24
N VAL A 401 12.87 -1.27 -7.87
CA VAL A 401 11.63 -2.04 -7.78
C VAL A 401 10.70 -1.50 -6.70
N GLY A 402 11.25 -1.21 -5.51
CA GLY A 402 10.48 -0.66 -4.39
C GLY A 402 9.91 0.73 -4.71
N THR A 403 10.72 1.59 -5.34
CA THR A 403 10.27 2.91 -5.80
C THR A 403 9.21 2.80 -6.89
N ALA A 404 9.43 1.96 -7.90
CA ALA A 404 8.48 1.74 -9.00
C ALA A 404 7.12 1.24 -8.48
N GLY A 405 7.12 0.38 -7.46
CA GLY A 405 5.89 -0.07 -6.81
C GLY A 405 5.21 1.01 -5.98
N ALA A 406 5.96 1.89 -5.30
CA ALA A 406 5.41 2.98 -4.50
C ALA A 406 4.95 4.18 -5.35
N LEU A 407 5.59 4.40 -6.51
CA LEU A 407 5.15 5.40 -7.49
C LEU A 407 3.73 5.11 -7.95
N GLY A 408 2.91 6.15 -8.03
CA GLY A 408 1.50 6.04 -8.40
C GLY A 408 0.57 5.81 -7.20
N ASP A 409 1.00 5.14 -6.14
CA ASP A 409 0.17 4.96 -4.95
C ASP A 409 -0.13 6.30 -4.25
N ALA A 410 0.88 7.16 -4.14
CA ALA A 410 0.76 8.50 -3.56
C ALA A 410 0.00 9.51 -4.43
N GLY A 411 -0.47 9.16 -5.63
CA GLY A 411 -1.12 10.11 -6.54
C GLY A 411 -2.02 9.45 -7.58
N SER A 412 -2.47 8.22 -7.35
CA SER A 412 -3.46 7.56 -8.20
C SER A 412 -4.88 7.91 -7.77
N PRO A 413 -5.80 8.15 -8.71
CA PRO A 413 -7.20 8.33 -8.39
C PRO A 413 -7.89 7.05 -7.86
N ALA A 414 -7.26 5.91 -8.00
CA ALA A 414 -7.78 4.61 -7.56
C ALA A 414 -7.09 4.09 -6.28
N SER A 415 -6.09 4.80 -5.74
CA SER A 415 -5.36 4.38 -4.55
C SER A 415 -6.11 4.71 -3.26
N ASP A 416 -6.07 3.78 -2.30
CA ASP A 416 -6.58 3.99 -0.94
C ASP A 416 -5.85 5.14 -0.23
N SER A 417 -4.57 5.40 -0.59
CA SER A 417 -3.76 6.48 -0.04
C SER A 417 -4.22 7.88 -0.47
N THR A 418 -5.08 7.98 -1.49
CA THR A 418 -5.72 9.23 -1.94
C THR A 418 -7.23 9.23 -1.69
N LEU A 419 -7.89 8.09 -1.87
CA LEU A 419 -9.32 7.93 -1.61
C LEU A 419 -9.67 8.10 -0.13
N GLY A 420 -8.88 7.49 0.76
CA GLY A 420 -9.07 7.61 2.21
C GLY A 420 -9.09 9.06 2.69
N PRO A 421 -8.02 9.85 2.43
CA PRO A 421 -8.02 11.29 2.72
C PRO A 421 -9.22 12.04 2.13
N THR A 422 -9.56 11.75 0.85
CA THR A 422 -10.68 12.40 0.18
C THR A 422 -12.01 12.14 0.88
N MET A 423 -12.30 10.88 1.25
CA MET A 423 -13.55 10.53 1.94
C MET A 423 -13.72 11.31 3.23
N GLY A 424 -12.64 11.49 4.00
CA GLY A 424 -12.68 12.30 5.22
C GLY A 424 -12.80 13.80 4.95
N LEU A 425 -12.03 14.33 4.02
CA LEU A 425 -11.95 15.77 3.71
C LEU A 425 -13.14 16.30 2.92
N ASN A 426 -13.85 15.42 2.21
CA ASN A 426 -15.02 15.76 1.41
C ASN A 426 -16.36 15.48 2.12
N ALA A 427 -16.37 15.25 3.42
CA ALA A 427 -17.60 14.97 4.15
C ALA A 427 -18.63 16.12 4.09
N ASP A 428 -18.20 17.35 3.81
CA ASP A 428 -19.04 18.53 3.60
C ASP A 428 -19.19 18.96 2.12
N GLY A 429 -18.73 18.13 1.18
CA GLY A 429 -18.83 18.39 -0.26
C GLY A 429 -17.86 19.45 -0.81
N GLN A 430 -16.87 19.92 -0.05
CA GLN A 430 -15.98 21.03 -0.44
C GLN A 430 -14.54 20.60 -0.76
N HIS A 431 -14.31 19.33 -1.06
CA HIS A 431 -12.98 18.79 -1.37
C HIS A 431 -13.07 17.84 -2.56
N ASP A 432 -12.65 18.27 -3.73
CA ASP A 432 -12.66 17.47 -4.95
C ASP A 432 -11.53 16.41 -4.94
N HIS A 433 -11.89 15.16 -5.24
CA HIS A 433 -10.94 14.05 -5.22
C HIS A 433 -9.74 14.28 -6.15
N ILE A 434 -9.99 14.65 -7.39
CA ILE A 434 -8.93 14.80 -8.39
C ILE A 434 -8.13 16.08 -8.16
N ARG A 435 -8.81 17.22 -7.96
CA ARG A 435 -8.17 18.54 -7.87
C ARG A 435 -7.51 18.80 -6.53
N ASP A 436 -8.11 18.30 -5.44
CA ASP A 436 -7.67 18.65 -4.09
C ASP A 436 -6.93 17.50 -3.37
N SER A 437 -6.99 16.25 -3.87
CA SER A 437 -6.18 15.13 -3.36
C SER A 437 -5.20 14.62 -4.41
N VAL A 438 -5.67 14.07 -5.54
CA VAL A 438 -4.82 13.34 -6.51
C VAL A 438 -3.75 14.24 -7.14
N ILE A 439 -4.12 15.38 -7.70
CA ILE A 439 -3.15 16.30 -8.33
C ILE A 439 -2.12 16.82 -7.32
N PRO A 440 -2.51 17.31 -6.12
CA PRO A 440 -1.56 17.74 -5.11
C PRO A 440 -0.57 16.64 -4.69
N THR A 441 -1.06 15.45 -4.40
CA THR A 441 -0.19 14.34 -3.97
C THR A 441 0.67 13.81 -5.11
N PHE A 442 0.16 13.77 -6.34
CA PHE A 442 0.96 13.40 -7.51
C PHE A 442 2.17 14.33 -7.70
N ILE A 443 1.93 15.64 -7.72
CA ILE A 443 3.01 16.61 -7.95
C ILE A 443 4.03 16.58 -6.82
N HIS A 444 3.58 16.50 -5.57
CA HIS A 444 4.46 16.60 -4.42
C HIS A 444 5.15 15.28 -4.04
N TYR A 445 4.63 14.13 -4.48
CA TYR A 445 5.23 12.84 -4.12
C TYR A 445 5.76 12.05 -5.32
N ASN A 446 4.97 11.86 -6.39
CA ASN A 446 5.45 11.04 -7.49
C ASN A 446 6.64 11.66 -8.22
N ILE A 447 6.68 12.99 -8.39
CA ILE A 447 7.80 13.65 -9.06
C ILE A 447 9.09 13.56 -8.21
N PRO A 448 9.11 13.99 -6.93
CA PRO A 448 10.30 13.84 -6.10
C PRO A 448 10.73 12.38 -5.88
N LEU A 449 9.76 11.47 -5.75
CA LEU A 449 10.02 10.04 -5.57
C LEU A 449 10.66 9.42 -6.82
N MET A 450 10.20 9.79 -8.02
CA MET A 450 10.81 9.35 -9.29
C MET A 450 12.26 9.83 -9.40
N ILE A 451 12.52 11.10 -9.08
CA ILE A 451 13.87 11.67 -9.09
C ILE A 451 14.76 10.96 -8.05
N ALA A 452 14.26 10.80 -6.83
CA ALA A 452 14.99 10.14 -5.75
C ALA A 452 15.27 8.66 -6.03
N GLY A 453 14.29 7.94 -6.59
CA GLY A 453 14.46 6.55 -7.03
C GLY A 453 15.46 6.39 -8.14
N TRP A 454 15.47 7.33 -9.09
CA TRP A 454 16.48 7.35 -10.15
C TRP A 454 17.89 7.64 -9.58
N ILE A 455 18.03 8.60 -8.67
CA ILE A 455 19.29 8.85 -7.97
C ILE A 455 19.74 7.61 -7.20
N ALA A 456 18.83 6.96 -6.45
CA ALA A 456 19.13 5.73 -5.72
C ALA A 456 19.66 4.63 -6.64
N ALA A 457 19.04 4.46 -7.81
CA ALA A 457 19.47 3.50 -8.83
C ALA A 457 20.89 3.75 -9.33
N MET A 458 21.36 5.01 -9.34
CA MET A 458 22.67 5.38 -9.85
C MET A 458 23.76 5.37 -8.77
N VAL A 459 23.39 5.54 -7.50
CA VAL A 459 24.35 5.71 -6.39
C VAL A 459 24.57 4.41 -5.62
N LEU A 460 23.55 3.54 -5.54
CA LEU A 460 23.61 2.25 -4.84
C LEU A 460 24.12 1.13 -5.74
#